data_e4ec6ca4d1d631341b67bc7ae7ea9a60
#
_entry.id   e4ec6ca4d1d631341b67bc7ae7ea9a60
#
_cell.length_a   1.000
_cell.length_b   1.000
_cell.length_c   1.000
_cell.angle_alpha   90.00
_cell.angle_beta   90.00
_cell.angle_gamma   90.00
#
_symmetry.space_group_name_H-M   'P 1'
#
loop_
_entity.id
_entity.type
_entity.pdbx_description
1 polymer ?
#
loop_
_entity_poly.entity_id
_entity_poly.type
_entity_poly.pdbx_seq_one_letter_code
_entity_poly.pdbx_strand_id
1 'polypeptide(L)'
;TYSMLFQVFILILMIGSIYEILQFRVMCFKNTIRFLLIIYVLISFFIFNTIKNLEYGNILLCILLIQVCTSDIGGYIAGSFGTHYFSKISPNKTYEGLAGSIILSVTTGFIFQQLLHQLLDVNFIYNSIWICLASITGDLVMSKIKRLNQKNESGYFLPGHGGFIDRLDSLLLAIPVYYLII
;
A
#
# COMPACT_ATOMS: atom_id res chain seq x y z
N THR A 1 -2.93 8.73 26.05
CA THR A 1 -3.34 7.31 25.99
C THR A 1 -3.57 6.83 24.56
N TYR A 2 -4.36 7.54 23.73
CA TYR A 2 -4.62 7.13 22.32
C TYR A 2 -3.37 7.11 21.47
N SER A 3 -2.43 8.02 21.68
CA SER A 3 -1.15 8.05 20.97
C SER A 3 -0.30 6.80 21.23
N MET A 4 -0.26 6.30 22.47
CA MET A 4 0.48 5.09 22.83
C MET A 4 -0.15 3.83 22.20
N LEU A 5 -1.47 3.70 22.25
CA LEU A 5 -2.18 2.56 21.63
C LEU A 5 -1.93 2.49 20.13
N PHE A 6 -1.94 3.64 19.45
CA PHE A 6 -1.64 3.72 18.03
C PHE A 6 -0.19 3.31 17.72
N GLN A 7 0.78 3.75 18.52
CA GLN A 7 2.18 3.36 18.36
C GLN A 7 2.38 1.85 18.55
N VAL A 8 1.75 1.28 19.58
CA VAL A 8 1.78 -0.17 19.82
C VAL A 8 1.19 -0.94 18.65
N PHE A 9 0.05 -0.48 18.10
CA PHE A 9 -0.56 -1.10 16.92
C PHE A 9 0.37 -1.09 15.70
N ILE A 10 1.02 0.04 15.42
CA ILE A 10 2.00 0.16 14.33
C ILE A 10 3.18 -0.79 14.56
N LEU A 11 3.70 -0.87 15.78
CA LEU A 11 4.80 -1.78 16.12
C LEU A 11 4.41 -3.25 15.88
N ILE A 12 3.19 -3.64 16.23
CA ILE A 12 2.69 -5.00 15.98
C ILE A 12 2.65 -5.29 14.47
N LEU A 13 2.13 -4.36 13.65
CA LEU A 13 2.10 -4.52 12.19
C LEU A 13 3.52 -4.61 11.60
N MET A 14 4.44 -3.79 12.07
CA MET A 14 5.84 -3.79 11.65
C MET A 14 6.53 -5.12 12.00
N ILE A 15 6.42 -5.56 13.24
CA ILE A 15 7.01 -6.83 13.70
C ILE A 15 6.40 -8.01 12.96
N GLY A 16 5.08 -8.04 12.78
CA GLY A 16 4.40 -9.08 12.01
C GLY A 16 4.87 -9.14 10.56
N SER A 17 5.04 -8.00 9.90
CA SER A 17 5.55 -7.92 8.53
C SER A 17 7.00 -8.41 8.44
N ILE A 18 7.86 -8.03 9.37
CA ILE A 18 9.26 -8.49 9.41
C ILE A 18 9.32 -10.00 9.65
N TYR A 19 8.50 -10.52 10.58
CA TYR A 19 8.43 -11.94 10.86
C TYR A 19 8.04 -12.75 9.62
N GLU A 20 7.07 -12.30 8.82
CA GLU A 20 6.71 -12.95 7.57
C GLU A 20 7.82 -12.91 6.53
N ILE A 21 8.55 -11.78 6.39
CA ILE A 21 9.71 -11.68 5.50
C ILE A 21 10.79 -12.70 5.88
N LEU A 22 11.01 -12.92 7.16
CA LEU A 22 12.00 -13.90 7.63
C LEU A 22 11.62 -15.34 7.25
N GLN A 23 10.33 -15.64 7.06
CA GLN A 23 9.84 -16.93 6.61
C GLN A 23 9.93 -17.14 5.08
N PHE A 24 10.26 -16.10 4.30
CA PHE A 24 10.47 -16.25 2.86
C PHE A 24 11.74 -17.05 2.56
N ARG A 25 11.58 -18.16 1.83
CA ARG A 25 12.68 -19.00 1.34
C ARG A 25 13.00 -18.62 -0.11
N VAL A 26 13.66 -17.49 -0.32
CA VAL A 26 14.08 -17.08 -1.68
C VAL A 26 15.18 -18.00 -2.20
N MET A 27 14.95 -18.70 -3.30
CA MET A 27 15.89 -19.70 -3.85
C MET A 27 17.16 -19.09 -4.45
N CYS A 28 17.11 -17.86 -4.97
CA CYS A 28 18.28 -17.13 -5.50
C CYS A 28 18.45 -15.80 -4.75
N PHE A 29 19.66 -15.43 -4.37
CA PHE A 29 20.03 -14.21 -3.62
C PHE A 29 19.34 -14.09 -2.23
N LYS A 30 19.33 -15.18 -1.50
CA LYS A 30 18.53 -15.39 -0.27
C LYS A 30 18.59 -14.27 0.78
N ASN A 31 19.77 -13.72 1.04
CA ASN A 31 19.95 -12.79 2.15
C ASN A 31 19.79 -11.32 1.72
N THR A 32 20.24 -10.96 0.52
CA THR A 32 20.20 -9.57 0.04
C THR A 32 18.78 -9.07 -0.19
N ILE A 33 17.92 -9.85 -0.87
CA ILE A 33 16.52 -9.47 -1.12
C ILE A 33 15.76 -9.39 0.20
N ARG A 34 15.96 -10.35 1.10
CA ARG A 34 15.34 -10.33 2.43
C ARG A 34 15.75 -9.09 3.23
N PHE A 35 17.04 -8.75 3.22
CA PHE A 35 17.57 -7.56 3.88
C PHE A 35 16.98 -6.28 3.29
N LEU A 36 16.91 -6.16 1.96
CA LEU A 36 16.28 -5.02 1.29
C LEU A 36 14.80 -4.89 1.61
N LEU A 37 14.05 -5.99 1.70
CA LEU A 37 12.64 -5.98 2.10
C LEU A 37 12.45 -5.52 3.55
N ILE A 38 13.31 -5.96 4.46
CA ILE A 38 13.25 -5.51 5.86
C ILE A 38 13.53 -4.01 5.94
N ILE A 39 14.56 -3.52 5.25
CA ILE A 39 14.85 -2.08 5.19
C ILE A 39 13.67 -1.31 4.60
N TYR A 40 13.06 -1.81 3.52
CA TYR A 40 11.89 -1.19 2.88
C TYR A 40 10.73 -1.06 3.86
N VAL A 41 10.40 -2.12 4.60
CA VAL A 41 9.35 -2.09 5.64
C VAL A 41 9.70 -1.08 6.73
N LEU A 42 10.94 -1.12 7.26
CA LEU A 42 11.38 -0.18 8.30
C LEU A 42 11.28 1.28 7.87
N ILE A 43 11.73 1.59 6.64
CA ILE A 43 11.62 2.95 6.06
C ILE A 43 10.16 3.37 5.95
N SER A 44 9.29 2.51 5.43
CA SER A 44 7.87 2.83 5.27
C SER A 44 7.19 3.12 6.62
N PHE A 45 7.44 2.32 7.64
CA PHE A 45 6.91 2.57 8.98
C PHE A 45 7.52 3.81 9.66
N PHE A 46 8.80 4.08 9.44
CA PHE A 46 9.45 5.31 9.92
C PHE A 46 8.78 6.55 9.30
N ILE A 47 8.59 6.54 7.97
CA ILE A 47 7.93 7.64 7.25
C ILE A 47 6.47 7.79 7.70
N PHE A 48 5.75 6.68 7.91
CA PHE A 48 4.39 6.71 8.43
C PHE A 48 4.29 7.45 9.78
N ASN A 49 5.24 7.16 10.69
CA ASN A 49 5.32 7.87 11.97
C ASN A 49 5.73 9.35 11.81
N THR A 50 6.56 9.65 10.82
CA THR A 50 6.93 11.05 10.48
C THR A 50 5.72 11.82 9.99
N ILE A 51 4.92 11.28 9.07
CA ILE A 51 3.65 11.89 8.59
C ILE A 51 2.72 12.17 9.78
N LYS A 52 2.58 11.20 10.69
CA LYS A 52 1.73 11.36 11.88
C LYS A 52 2.09 12.57 12.71
N ASN A 53 3.39 12.91 12.81
CA ASN A 53 3.90 14.00 13.63
C ASN A 53 3.86 15.36 12.92
N LEU A 54 3.42 15.42 11.65
CA LEU A 54 3.18 16.68 10.95
C LEU A 54 1.94 17.38 11.50
N GLU A 55 1.84 18.68 11.21
CA GLU A 55 0.58 19.41 11.40
C GLU A 55 -0.52 18.73 10.59
N TYR A 56 -1.67 18.49 11.20
CA TYR A 56 -2.76 17.69 10.62
C TYR A 56 -2.40 16.22 10.24
N GLY A 57 -1.31 15.66 10.78
CA GLY A 57 -0.79 14.33 10.39
C GLY A 57 -1.82 13.20 10.47
N ASN A 58 -2.74 13.24 11.45
CA ASN A 58 -3.82 12.24 11.55
C ASN A 58 -4.78 12.33 10.35
N ILE A 59 -5.10 13.55 9.88
CA ILE A 59 -5.96 13.78 8.71
C ILE A 59 -5.24 13.28 7.46
N LEU A 60 -3.96 13.62 7.30
CA LEU A 60 -3.13 13.18 6.18
C LEU A 60 -3.06 11.65 6.08
N LEU A 61 -2.88 10.96 7.21
CA LEU A 61 -2.89 9.50 7.26
C LEU A 61 -4.26 8.90 6.91
N CYS A 62 -5.34 9.49 7.38
CA CYS A 62 -6.69 9.06 7.00
C CYS A 62 -6.91 9.22 5.49
N ILE A 63 -6.49 10.32 4.89
CA ILE A 63 -6.57 10.56 3.45
C ILE A 63 -5.79 9.49 2.68
N LEU A 64 -4.53 9.23 3.08
CA LEU A 64 -3.70 8.20 2.46
C LEU A 64 -4.41 6.82 2.50
N LEU A 65 -4.89 6.40 3.67
CA LEU A 65 -5.57 5.11 3.83
C LEU A 65 -6.82 5.02 2.94
N ILE A 66 -7.66 6.05 2.95
CA ILE A 66 -8.87 6.08 2.11
C ILE A 66 -8.51 6.02 0.63
N GLN A 67 -7.48 6.74 0.19
CA GLN A 67 -7.06 6.73 -1.22
C GLN A 67 -6.50 5.38 -1.65
N VAL A 68 -5.70 4.71 -0.84
CA VAL A 68 -5.22 3.34 -1.14
C VAL A 68 -6.41 2.38 -1.23
N CYS A 69 -7.32 2.40 -0.23
CA CYS A 69 -8.51 1.54 -0.25
C CYS A 69 -9.39 1.80 -1.48
N THR A 70 -9.62 3.06 -1.85
CA THR A 70 -10.46 3.40 -3.02
C THR A 70 -9.81 3.00 -4.33
N SER A 71 -8.48 3.13 -4.45
CA SER A 71 -7.71 2.59 -5.57
C SER A 71 -7.91 1.09 -5.72
N ASP A 72 -7.77 0.33 -4.63
CA ASP A 72 -7.92 -1.13 -4.65
C ASP A 72 -9.36 -1.56 -4.96
N ILE A 73 -10.37 -0.87 -4.39
CA ILE A 73 -11.79 -1.10 -4.68
C ILE A 73 -12.09 -0.81 -6.16
N GLY A 74 -11.60 0.31 -6.70
CA GLY A 74 -11.76 0.67 -8.11
C GLY A 74 -11.17 -0.38 -9.04
N GLY A 75 -9.96 -0.86 -8.70
CA GLY A 75 -9.29 -1.93 -9.41
C GLY A 75 -10.06 -3.25 -9.39
N TYR A 76 -10.61 -3.61 -8.25
CA TYR A 76 -11.41 -4.82 -8.10
C TYR A 76 -12.73 -4.75 -8.89
N ILE A 77 -13.50 -3.65 -8.74
CA ILE A 77 -14.81 -3.50 -9.40
C ILE A 77 -14.63 -3.49 -10.93
N ALA A 78 -13.78 -2.61 -11.47
CA ALA A 78 -13.58 -2.52 -12.91
C ALA A 78 -12.86 -3.75 -13.47
N GLY A 79 -11.93 -4.33 -12.69
CA GLY A 79 -11.21 -5.54 -13.06
C GLY A 79 -12.09 -6.78 -13.17
N SER A 80 -13.20 -6.86 -12.41
CA SER A 80 -14.13 -7.99 -12.49
C SER A 80 -14.88 -8.06 -13.83
N PHE A 81 -15.01 -6.94 -14.52
CA PHE A 81 -15.60 -6.85 -15.87
C PHE A 81 -14.51 -6.86 -16.97
N GLY A 82 -13.23 -6.80 -16.59
CA GLY A 82 -12.12 -6.69 -17.52
C GLY A 82 -11.78 -8.01 -18.21
N THR A 83 -11.41 -7.94 -19.48
CA THR A 83 -10.99 -9.09 -20.29
C THR A 83 -9.52 -9.04 -20.69
N HIS A 84 -8.89 -7.86 -20.57
CA HIS A 84 -7.52 -7.62 -21.02
C HIS A 84 -6.53 -7.67 -19.84
N TYR A 85 -5.91 -8.85 -19.66
CA TYR A 85 -4.90 -9.04 -18.61
C TYR A 85 -3.58 -8.38 -19.00
N PHE A 86 -2.99 -7.58 -18.09
CA PHE A 86 -1.74 -6.88 -18.39
C PHE A 86 -0.50 -7.48 -17.71
N SER A 87 -0.66 -8.36 -16.74
CA SER A 87 0.46 -8.88 -15.95
C SER A 87 0.46 -10.40 -15.87
N LYS A 88 1.57 -11.03 -16.29
CA LYS A 88 1.82 -12.45 -16.07
C LYS A 88 2.09 -12.80 -14.61
N ILE A 89 2.48 -11.80 -13.80
CA ILE A 89 2.82 -11.96 -12.38
C ILE A 89 1.57 -12.04 -11.52
N SER A 90 0.56 -11.25 -11.87
CA SER A 90 -0.75 -11.22 -11.24
C SER A 90 -1.82 -11.39 -12.32
N PRO A 91 -2.26 -12.64 -12.61
CA PRO A 91 -3.16 -12.93 -13.72
C PRO A 91 -4.56 -12.32 -13.56
N ASN A 92 -4.90 -11.87 -12.37
CA ASN A 92 -6.19 -11.22 -12.08
C ASN A 92 -6.20 -9.72 -12.34
N LYS A 93 -5.05 -9.11 -12.70
CA LYS A 93 -4.98 -7.66 -13.00
C LYS A 93 -5.24 -7.39 -14.47
N THR A 94 -6.21 -6.52 -14.72
CA THR A 94 -6.65 -6.11 -16.06
C THR A 94 -6.39 -4.62 -16.30
N TYR A 95 -6.32 -4.20 -17.56
CA TYR A 95 -6.21 -2.78 -17.93
C TYR A 95 -7.46 -2.00 -17.52
N GLU A 96 -8.63 -2.64 -17.57
CA GLU A 96 -9.89 -2.06 -17.11
C GLU A 96 -9.86 -1.80 -15.60
N GLY A 97 -9.29 -2.75 -14.84
CA GLY A 97 -9.06 -2.57 -13.41
C GLY A 97 -8.12 -1.40 -13.10
N LEU A 98 -7.05 -1.23 -13.88
CA LEU A 98 -6.14 -0.10 -13.78
C LEU A 98 -6.86 1.24 -14.00
N ALA A 99 -7.68 1.32 -15.04
CA ALA A 99 -8.49 2.50 -15.32
C ALA A 99 -9.48 2.78 -14.17
N GLY A 100 -10.14 1.75 -13.64
CA GLY A 100 -11.04 1.87 -12.49
C GLY A 100 -10.36 2.36 -11.22
N SER A 101 -9.15 1.87 -10.92
CA SER A 101 -8.34 2.37 -9.81
C SER A 101 -8.06 3.86 -9.93
N ILE A 102 -7.63 4.32 -11.11
CA ILE A 102 -7.30 5.74 -11.35
C ILE A 102 -8.57 6.60 -11.25
N ILE A 103 -9.66 6.20 -11.88
CA ILE A 103 -10.93 6.96 -11.87
C ILE A 103 -11.43 7.12 -10.44
N LEU A 104 -11.49 6.04 -9.66
CA LEU A 104 -12.02 6.09 -8.30
C LEU A 104 -11.08 6.87 -7.37
N SER A 105 -9.77 6.72 -7.53
CA SER A 105 -8.78 7.47 -6.76
C SER A 105 -8.82 8.98 -7.06
N VAL A 106 -8.96 9.38 -8.32
CA VAL A 106 -9.09 10.80 -8.72
C VAL A 106 -10.40 11.40 -8.23
N THR A 107 -11.52 10.66 -8.29
CA THR A 107 -12.80 11.14 -7.76
C THR A 107 -12.74 11.37 -6.25
N THR A 108 -12.11 10.49 -5.48
CA THR A 108 -11.90 10.72 -4.05
C THR A 108 -10.94 11.87 -3.78
N GLY A 109 -9.88 12.05 -4.58
CA GLY A 109 -9.01 13.21 -4.51
C GLY A 109 -9.73 14.52 -4.79
N PHE A 110 -10.64 14.54 -5.75
CA PHE A 110 -11.49 15.70 -6.02
C PHE A 110 -12.40 16.04 -4.82
N ILE A 111 -13.00 15.04 -4.19
CA ILE A 111 -13.82 15.22 -2.98
C ILE A 111 -12.96 15.82 -1.85
N PHE A 112 -11.77 15.30 -1.60
CA PHE A 112 -10.87 15.86 -0.60
C PHE A 112 -10.44 17.28 -0.93
N GLN A 113 -10.20 17.60 -2.21
CA GLN A 113 -9.89 18.95 -2.66
C GLN A 113 -11.01 19.94 -2.30
N GLN A 114 -12.26 19.56 -2.48
CA GLN A 114 -13.39 20.42 -2.14
C GLN A 114 -13.60 20.60 -0.64
N LEU A 115 -13.34 19.53 0.14
CA LEU A 115 -13.59 19.53 1.58
C LEU A 115 -12.45 20.17 2.39
N LEU A 116 -11.20 20.02 1.95
CA LEU A 116 -10.02 20.30 2.77
C LEU A 116 -9.09 21.37 2.19
N HIS A 117 -9.40 21.99 1.04
CA HIS A 117 -8.55 22.99 0.41
C HIS A 117 -8.31 24.24 1.28
N GLN A 118 -9.22 24.56 2.19
CA GLN A 118 -9.07 25.68 3.13
C GLN A 118 -8.18 25.34 4.35
N LEU A 119 -8.06 24.04 4.67
CA LEU A 119 -7.31 23.56 5.82
C LEU A 119 -5.88 23.17 5.45
N LEU A 120 -5.71 22.59 4.27
CA LEU A 120 -4.46 22.03 3.78
C LEU A 120 -4.17 22.56 2.38
N ASP A 121 -3.02 23.20 2.22
CA ASP A 121 -2.54 23.66 0.90
C ASP A 121 -1.88 22.51 0.14
N VAL A 122 -2.69 21.51 -0.21
CA VAL A 122 -2.27 20.28 -0.88
C VAL A 122 -3.13 20.01 -2.10
N ASN A 123 -2.51 19.70 -3.22
CA ASN A 123 -3.24 19.30 -4.43
C ASN A 123 -3.64 17.82 -4.35
N PHE A 124 -4.82 17.54 -3.77
CA PHE A 124 -5.30 16.19 -3.55
C PHE A 124 -5.56 15.40 -4.84
N ILE A 125 -5.90 16.06 -5.94
CA ILE A 125 -6.11 15.39 -7.25
C ILE A 125 -4.78 14.88 -7.77
N TYR A 126 -3.73 15.70 -7.73
CA TYR A 126 -2.38 15.29 -8.13
C TYR A 126 -1.86 14.14 -7.24
N ASN A 127 -2.02 14.27 -5.93
CA ASN A 127 -1.58 13.27 -4.98
C ASN A 127 -2.29 11.93 -5.16
N SER A 128 -3.61 11.94 -5.49
CA SER A 128 -4.37 10.70 -5.73
C SER A 128 -3.80 9.87 -6.87
N ILE A 129 -3.34 10.51 -7.95
CA ILE A 129 -2.75 9.80 -9.08
C ILE A 129 -1.47 9.08 -8.65
N TRP A 130 -0.59 9.77 -7.92
CA TRP A 130 0.67 9.18 -7.46
C TRP A 130 0.47 8.09 -6.41
N ILE A 131 -0.46 8.29 -5.48
CA ILE A 131 -0.81 7.27 -4.48
C ILE A 131 -1.38 6.02 -5.18
N CYS A 132 -2.27 6.19 -6.16
CA CYS A 132 -2.84 5.10 -6.94
C CYS A 132 -1.74 4.32 -7.69
N LEU A 133 -0.84 5.00 -8.39
CA LEU A 133 0.27 4.36 -9.09
C LEU A 133 1.22 3.63 -8.11
N ALA A 134 1.51 4.24 -6.98
CA ALA A 134 2.33 3.62 -5.93
C ALA A 134 1.65 2.38 -5.33
N SER A 135 0.35 2.45 -5.03
CA SER A 135 -0.44 1.32 -4.54
C SER A 135 -0.38 0.13 -5.51
N ILE A 136 -0.69 0.36 -6.79
CA ILE A 136 -0.67 -0.67 -7.82
C ILE A 136 0.72 -1.28 -8.00
N THR A 137 1.76 -0.44 -8.02
CA THR A 137 3.14 -0.93 -8.18
C THR A 137 3.63 -1.66 -6.94
N GLY A 138 3.25 -1.24 -5.74
CA GLY A 138 3.56 -1.91 -4.47
C GLY A 138 3.02 -3.35 -4.44
N ASP A 139 1.73 -3.51 -4.75
CA ASP A 139 1.11 -4.84 -4.86
C ASP A 139 1.78 -5.72 -5.94
N LEU A 140 2.11 -5.16 -7.11
CA LEU A 140 2.82 -5.91 -8.16
C LEU A 140 4.21 -6.37 -7.72
N VAL A 141 4.97 -5.51 -7.05
CA VAL A 141 6.29 -5.85 -6.53
C VAL A 141 6.19 -6.97 -5.50
N MET A 142 5.28 -6.85 -4.53
CA MET A 142 5.09 -7.89 -3.51
C MET A 142 4.55 -9.19 -4.12
N SER A 143 3.64 -9.10 -5.09
CA SER A 143 3.17 -10.27 -5.85
C SER A 143 4.32 -10.99 -6.56
N LYS A 144 5.25 -10.25 -7.20
CA LYS A 144 6.45 -10.82 -7.82
C LYS A 144 7.35 -11.52 -6.81
N ILE A 145 7.57 -10.92 -5.64
CA ILE A 145 8.39 -11.51 -4.57
C ILE A 145 7.75 -12.81 -4.06
N LYS A 146 6.42 -12.83 -3.88
CA LYS A 146 5.68 -14.06 -3.50
C LYS A 146 5.86 -15.17 -4.53
N ARG A 147 5.75 -14.88 -5.81
CA ARG A 147 5.97 -15.88 -6.89
C ARG A 147 7.41 -16.41 -6.93
N LEU A 148 8.40 -15.54 -6.71
CA LEU A 148 9.81 -15.97 -6.61
C LEU A 148 10.04 -16.91 -5.42
N ASN A 149 9.21 -16.84 -4.38
CA ASN A 149 9.22 -17.76 -3.23
C ASN A 149 8.33 -18.99 -3.43
N GLN A 150 7.73 -19.18 -4.61
CA GLN A 150 6.77 -20.25 -4.89
C GLN A 150 5.57 -20.26 -3.91
N LYS A 151 5.20 -19.08 -3.42
CA LYS A 151 4.06 -18.88 -2.53
C LYS A 151 3.00 -18.01 -3.21
N ASN A 152 1.74 -18.26 -2.86
CA ASN A 152 0.61 -17.41 -3.26
C ASN A 152 0.35 -16.32 -2.22
N GLU A 153 0.58 -16.62 -0.94
CA GLU A 153 0.36 -15.75 0.21
C GLU A 153 1.67 -15.55 0.98
N SER A 154 1.82 -14.40 1.66
CA SER A 154 3.03 -14.08 2.43
C SER A 154 3.16 -14.90 3.71
N GLY A 155 2.04 -15.23 4.35
CA GLY A 155 1.98 -15.96 5.62
C GLY A 155 0.61 -16.55 5.92
N TYR A 156 0.50 -17.21 7.06
CA TYR A 156 -0.74 -17.80 7.59
C TYR A 156 -1.19 -17.15 8.89
N PHE A 157 -0.76 -15.92 9.16
CA PHE A 157 -1.03 -15.27 10.45
C PHE A 157 -2.52 -14.97 10.62
N LEU A 158 -3.22 -14.61 9.53
CA LEU A 158 -4.67 -14.42 9.53
C LEU A 158 -5.35 -15.65 8.93
N PRO A 159 -6.00 -16.51 9.73
CA PRO A 159 -6.66 -17.70 9.21
C PRO A 159 -7.65 -17.36 8.09
N GLY A 160 -7.46 -17.95 6.91
CA GLY A 160 -8.29 -17.72 5.71
C GLY A 160 -8.10 -16.39 5.00
N HIS A 161 -7.16 -15.52 5.44
CA HIS A 161 -6.97 -14.17 4.88
C HIS A 161 -5.52 -13.83 4.51
N GLY A 162 -4.59 -14.77 4.57
CA GLY A 162 -3.17 -14.54 4.23
C GLY A 162 -2.37 -13.88 5.34
N GLY A 163 -1.30 -13.20 4.97
CA GLY A 163 -0.36 -12.56 5.89
C GLY A 163 -0.57 -11.06 6.10
N PHE A 164 0.19 -10.49 7.02
CA PHE A 164 0.25 -9.03 7.24
C PHE A 164 0.72 -8.27 6.00
N ILE A 165 1.75 -8.79 5.34
CA ILE A 165 2.31 -8.16 4.13
C ILE A 165 1.28 -8.13 3.02
N ASP A 166 0.41 -9.16 2.90
CA ASP A 166 -0.64 -9.21 1.88
C ASP A 166 -1.71 -8.12 2.06
N ARG A 167 -1.75 -7.49 3.23
CA ARG A 167 -2.66 -6.38 3.56
C ARG A 167 -2.00 -5.01 3.49
N LEU A 168 -0.68 -5.00 3.51
CA LEU A 168 0.09 -3.76 3.55
C LEU A 168 0.87 -3.53 2.25
N ASP A 169 0.86 -4.46 1.31
CA ASP A 169 1.67 -4.44 0.09
C ASP A 169 1.45 -3.17 -0.76
N SER A 170 0.21 -2.76 -0.96
CA SER A 170 -0.16 -1.50 -1.60
C SER A 170 0.27 -0.28 -0.78
N LEU A 171 0.04 -0.34 0.53
CA LEU A 171 0.27 0.77 1.45
C LEU A 171 1.76 1.06 1.66
N LEU A 172 2.60 0.01 1.75
CA LEU A 172 4.02 0.14 2.02
C LEU A 172 4.75 1.03 0.99
N LEU A 173 4.36 0.99 -0.30
CA LEU A 173 4.93 1.88 -1.32
C LEU A 173 4.20 3.22 -1.39
N ALA A 174 2.90 3.25 -1.12
CA ALA A 174 2.14 4.49 -1.12
C ALA A 174 2.61 5.48 -0.04
N ILE A 175 3.03 4.99 1.14
CA ILE A 175 3.52 5.84 2.25
C ILE A 175 4.70 6.72 1.85
N PRO A 176 5.84 6.19 1.37
CA PRO A 176 6.99 7.03 1.01
C PRO A 176 6.69 7.95 -0.18
N VAL A 177 5.90 7.50 -1.16
CA VAL A 177 5.50 8.35 -2.29
C VAL A 177 4.63 9.50 -1.78
N TYR A 178 3.66 9.23 -0.92
CA TYR A 178 2.81 10.27 -0.34
C TYR A 178 3.61 11.31 0.44
N TYR A 179 4.57 10.89 1.25
CA TYR A 179 5.46 11.79 2.00
C TYR A 179 6.26 12.73 1.11
N LEU A 180 6.64 12.28 -0.09
CA LEU A 180 7.43 13.11 -1.04
C LEU A 180 6.58 14.15 -1.78
N ILE A 181 5.26 14.01 -1.78
CA ILE A 181 4.35 14.87 -2.56
C ILE A 181 3.46 15.77 -1.71
N ILE A 182 3.46 15.59 -0.38
CA ILE A 182 2.83 16.50 0.59
C ILE A 182 3.84 17.50 1.13
#